data_e0a351870796be8043e98e921970083e
#
_entry.id   e0a351870796be8043e98e921970083e
#
_cell.length_a   1.000
_cell.length_b   1.000
_cell.length_c   1.000
_cell.angle_alpha   90.00
_cell.angle_beta   90.00
_cell.angle_gamma   90.00
#
_symmetry.space_group_name_H-M   'P 1'
#
loop_
_entity.id
_entity.type
_entity.pdbx_description
1 polymer ?
#
loop_
_entity_poly.entity_id
_entity_poly.type
_entity_poly.pdbx_seq_one_letter_code
_entity_poly.pdbx_strand_id
1 'polypeptide(L)'
;MNNFAKLILSKLSLFFIIFIGSGTMVGKNKNLNTSQPFTEEKTEIALIGGGCFWCTEAVFEKITGVVEVISGYAGGESSNPTYKEICTGKTGHAEVIKIIFDPEITSFAKILEVFGLAHDPTTLNRQGADVGTQYRSTIMYLSEKQKKIAIAWKKKLSDKFVDPVVTEIVPAPIFYPAEDYHQDYYKKNPNQGYCSFVIRPKLKKLGLE
;
A
#
# COMPACT_ATOMS: atom_id res chain seq x y z
N MET A 1 20.57 4.89 14.78
CA MET A 1 19.22 4.33 15.04
C MET A 1 18.22 5.43 14.70
N ASN A 2 17.54 5.27 13.57
CA ASN A 2 16.67 6.31 13.02
C ASN A 2 15.40 6.48 13.86
N ASN A 3 14.97 7.73 14.02
CA ASN A 3 13.76 8.12 14.78
C ASN A 3 12.45 7.43 14.37
N PHE A 4 12.46 6.66 13.30
CA PHE A 4 11.33 5.89 12.77
C PHE A 4 10.99 4.65 13.63
N ALA A 5 12.01 4.01 14.23
CA ALA A 5 11.80 2.84 15.10
C ALA A 5 11.13 3.18 16.42
N LYS A 6 11.23 4.44 16.89
CA LYS A 6 10.64 4.87 18.17
C LYS A 6 9.13 5.17 18.09
N LEU A 7 8.58 5.39 16.89
CA LEU A 7 7.17 5.76 16.76
C LEU A 7 6.23 4.54 16.73
N ILE A 8 6.75 3.35 16.46
CA ILE A 8 5.95 2.11 16.33
C ILE A 8 5.82 1.36 17.68
N LEU A 9 6.71 1.63 18.65
CA LEU A 9 6.82 0.82 19.88
C LEU A 9 6.16 1.43 21.15
N SER A 10 5.40 2.50 21.07
CA SER A 10 4.95 3.23 22.26
C SER A 10 3.48 3.07 22.62
N LYS A 11 2.80 1.98 22.33
CA LYS A 11 1.49 1.65 22.94
C LYS A 11 1.23 0.15 23.02
N LEU A 12 1.95 -0.57 23.85
CA LEU A 12 1.47 -1.82 24.44
C LEU A 12 1.43 -1.61 25.96
N SER A 13 0.29 -1.22 26.48
CA SER A 13 0.03 -1.19 27.92
C SER A 13 -0.81 -2.42 28.27
N LEU A 14 -0.18 -3.30 29.01
CA LEU A 14 -0.67 -4.57 29.53
C LEU A 14 -1.74 -4.30 30.60
N PHE A 15 -2.95 -4.81 30.42
CA PHE A 15 -3.89 -5.01 31.53
C PHE A 15 -4.19 -6.50 31.67
N PHE A 16 -3.51 -7.14 32.63
CA PHE A 16 -3.87 -8.45 33.15
C PHE A 16 -4.79 -8.24 34.35
N ILE A 17 -6.04 -8.67 34.25
CA ILE A 17 -6.90 -8.84 35.43
C ILE A 17 -7.29 -10.31 35.49
N ILE A 18 -6.76 -10.99 36.53
CA ILE A 18 -7.15 -12.34 36.94
C ILE A 18 -8.41 -12.19 37.79
N PHE A 19 -9.50 -12.85 37.40
CA PHE A 19 -10.64 -13.10 38.30
C PHE A 19 -10.86 -14.61 38.44
N ILE A 20 -10.57 -15.09 39.64
CA ILE A 20 -10.97 -16.42 40.11
C ILE A 20 -12.30 -16.27 40.85
N GLY A 21 -13.32 -16.96 40.41
CA GLY A 21 -14.62 -17.01 41.09
C GLY A 21 -15.42 -18.21 40.67
N SER A 22 -15.47 -19.22 41.55
CA SER A 22 -16.34 -20.42 41.48
C SER A 22 -17.82 -20.05 41.68
N GLY A 23 -18.73 -20.67 40.95
CA GLY A 23 -20.17 -20.58 41.30
C GLY A 23 -21.11 -21.16 40.24
N THR A 24 -21.50 -22.39 40.50
CA THR A 24 -22.79 -23.12 40.26
C THR A 24 -23.64 -22.79 39.02
N MET A 25 -23.93 -23.86 38.28
CA MET A 25 -24.92 -23.97 37.21
C MET A 25 -26.35 -23.63 37.66
N VAL A 26 -27.03 -22.77 36.93
CA VAL A 26 -28.50 -22.79 36.77
C VAL A 26 -28.82 -22.40 35.35
N GLY A 27 -29.42 -23.30 34.59
CA GLY A 27 -29.84 -23.07 33.22
C GLY A 27 -30.97 -22.02 33.13
N LYS A 28 -30.81 -21.03 32.26
CA LYS A 28 -31.93 -20.27 31.69
C LYS A 28 -31.62 -19.97 30.22
N ASN A 29 -32.45 -20.55 29.36
CA ASN A 29 -32.57 -20.14 27.96
C ASN A 29 -32.72 -18.61 27.88
N LYS A 30 -31.72 -17.93 27.32
CA LYS A 30 -31.87 -16.55 26.85
C LYS A 30 -31.72 -16.57 25.34
N ASN A 31 -32.83 -16.21 24.68
CA ASN A 31 -32.88 -15.83 23.28
C ASN A 31 -31.73 -14.84 22.98
N LEU A 32 -30.72 -15.29 22.24
CA LEU A 32 -29.73 -14.41 21.63
C LEU A 32 -30.37 -13.75 20.41
N ASN A 33 -31.08 -12.65 20.67
CA ASN A 33 -31.43 -11.69 19.64
C ASN A 33 -30.32 -10.61 19.66
N THR A 34 -29.16 -10.92 19.12
CA THR A 34 -28.10 -9.94 18.86
C THR A 34 -28.05 -9.66 17.36
N SER A 35 -29.03 -8.88 16.91
CA SER A 35 -28.85 -8.05 15.72
C SER A 35 -27.89 -6.91 16.08
N GLN A 36 -26.62 -7.17 16.19
CA GLN A 36 -25.61 -6.14 16.04
C GLN A 36 -25.69 -5.68 14.59
N PRO A 37 -25.88 -4.38 14.30
CA PRO A 37 -25.78 -3.90 12.95
C PRO A 37 -24.33 -4.20 12.49
N PHE A 38 -24.19 -4.92 11.38
CA PHE A 38 -22.94 -4.99 10.64
C PHE A 38 -22.62 -3.52 10.29
N THR A 39 -21.71 -2.91 11.02
CA THR A 39 -21.09 -1.66 10.58
C THR A 39 -20.28 -2.06 9.36
N GLU A 40 -20.69 -1.63 8.16
CA GLU A 40 -19.84 -1.65 6.97
C GLU A 40 -18.52 -1.00 7.39
N GLU A 41 -17.43 -1.78 7.39
CA GLU A 41 -16.11 -1.24 7.62
C GLU A 41 -15.87 -0.17 6.56
N LYS A 42 -15.86 1.09 6.99
CA LYS A 42 -15.70 2.24 6.12
C LYS A 42 -14.26 2.32 5.65
N THR A 43 -13.93 1.55 4.61
CA THR A 43 -12.61 1.59 4.01
C THR A 43 -12.47 2.73 3.00
N GLU A 44 -11.25 3.25 2.86
CA GLU A 44 -10.85 4.15 1.78
C GLU A 44 -9.87 3.44 0.83
N ILE A 45 -9.71 3.98 -0.38
CA ILE A 45 -8.83 3.42 -1.41
C ILE A 45 -7.75 4.44 -1.76
N ALA A 46 -6.50 3.96 -1.92
CA ALA A 46 -5.42 4.69 -2.57
C ALA A 46 -4.95 3.91 -3.81
N LEU A 47 -4.64 4.61 -4.90
CA LEU A 47 -4.10 4.03 -6.14
C LEU A 47 -2.77 4.72 -6.47
N ILE A 48 -1.68 3.96 -6.41
CA ILE A 48 -0.32 4.51 -6.56
C ILE A 48 0.59 3.54 -7.33
N GLY A 49 1.55 4.08 -8.05
CA GLY A 49 2.60 3.33 -8.77
C GLY A 49 3.97 3.94 -8.52
N GLY A 50 4.99 3.11 -8.30
CA GLY A 50 6.35 3.55 -7.97
C GLY A 50 7.39 2.46 -8.20
N GLY A 51 7.54 2.02 -9.45
CA GLY A 51 8.35 0.88 -9.86
C GLY A 51 7.55 -0.41 -9.93
N CYS A 52 8.24 -1.54 -9.86
CA CYS A 52 7.63 -2.87 -9.87
C CYS A 52 6.60 -3.02 -8.73
N PHE A 53 5.37 -3.42 -9.09
CA PHE A 53 4.27 -3.57 -8.13
C PHE A 53 4.52 -4.66 -7.08
N TRP A 54 5.32 -5.70 -7.33
CA TRP A 54 5.72 -6.68 -6.30
C TRP A 54 6.45 -6.02 -5.13
N CYS A 55 7.27 -4.98 -5.43
CA CYS A 55 7.98 -4.23 -4.40
C CYS A 55 7.03 -3.38 -3.56
N THR A 56 6.12 -2.66 -4.21
CA THR A 56 5.17 -1.77 -3.54
C THR A 56 4.12 -2.57 -2.79
N GLU A 57 3.57 -3.65 -3.36
CA GLU A 57 2.68 -4.60 -2.69
C GLU A 57 3.30 -5.09 -1.37
N ALA A 58 4.51 -5.67 -1.43
CA ALA A 58 5.20 -6.22 -0.25
C ALA A 58 5.43 -5.18 0.87
N VAL A 59 5.62 -3.90 0.51
CA VAL A 59 5.76 -2.81 1.49
C VAL A 59 4.41 -2.49 2.13
N PHE A 60 3.37 -2.27 1.31
CA PHE A 60 2.10 -1.76 1.81
C PHE A 60 1.27 -2.81 2.55
N GLU A 61 1.42 -4.09 2.23
CA GLU A 61 0.85 -5.20 3.01
C GLU A 61 1.31 -5.24 4.48
N LYS A 62 2.43 -4.62 4.80
CA LYS A 62 2.98 -4.57 6.18
C LYS A 62 2.59 -3.31 6.94
N ILE A 63 1.81 -2.42 6.33
CA ILE A 63 1.41 -1.16 6.96
C ILE A 63 0.15 -1.35 7.80
N THR A 64 0.23 -1.01 9.07
CA THR A 64 -0.92 -1.07 9.99
C THR A 64 -2.06 -0.21 9.47
N GLY A 65 -3.26 -0.80 9.42
CA GLY A 65 -4.46 -0.16 8.88
C GLY A 65 -4.68 -0.41 7.38
N VAL A 66 -3.73 -1.03 6.67
CA VAL A 66 -3.97 -1.57 5.33
C VAL A 66 -4.69 -2.90 5.46
N VAL A 67 -5.83 -3.02 4.80
CA VAL A 67 -6.71 -4.20 4.81
C VAL A 67 -6.35 -5.13 3.66
N GLU A 68 -6.12 -4.57 2.47
CA GLU A 68 -5.81 -5.33 1.26
C GLU A 68 -4.94 -4.50 0.30
N VAL A 69 -4.07 -5.16 -0.42
CA VAL A 69 -3.29 -4.58 -1.53
C VAL A 69 -3.48 -5.44 -2.76
N ILE A 70 -3.87 -4.83 -3.88
CA ILE A 70 -4.09 -5.53 -5.14
C ILE A 70 -3.15 -4.94 -6.19
N SER A 71 -2.25 -5.74 -6.71
CA SER A 71 -1.38 -5.38 -7.84
C SER A 71 -2.17 -5.29 -9.14
N GLY A 72 -1.85 -4.30 -9.99
CA GLY A 72 -2.58 -4.12 -11.24
C GLY A 72 -1.99 -3.05 -12.17
N TYR A 73 -2.80 -2.66 -13.14
CA TYR A 73 -2.44 -1.74 -14.21
C TYR A 73 -3.44 -0.60 -14.31
N ALA A 74 -2.95 0.62 -14.56
CA ALA A 74 -3.81 1.78 -14.73
C ALA A 74 -3.13 2.89 -15.55
N GLY A 75 -3.92 3.78 -16.14
CA GLY A 75 -3.45 5.01 -16.80
C GLY A 75 -3.02 4.85 -18.26
N GLY A 76 -3.24 3.69 -18.87
CA GLY A 76 -3.05 3.45 -20.30
C GLY A 76 -4.34 3.46 -21.09
N GLU A 77 -4.23 3.19 -22.40
CA GLU A 77 -5.35 3.26 -23.34
C GLU A 77 -5.97 1.89 -23.63
N SER A 78 -5.21 0.80 -23.50
CA SER A 78 -5.70 -0.56 -23.77
C SER A 78 -6.63 -1.05 -22.66
N SER A 79 -7.75 -1.69 -23.05
CA SER A 79 -8.66 -2.35 -22.10
C SER A 79 -8.14 -3.74 -21.75
N ASN A 80 -8.25 -4.14 -20.48
CA ASN A 80 -7.84 -5.46 -19.97
C ASN A 80 -6.43 -5.87 -20.44
N PRO A 81 -5.40 -5.05 -20.19
CA PRO A 81 -4.05 -5.35 -20.64
C PRO A 81 -3.51 -6.60 -19.94
N THR A 82 -2.71 -7.37 -20.65
CA THR A 82 -1.94 -8.48 -20.08
C THR A 82 -0.56 -8.01 -19.63
N TYR A 83 0.08 -8.72 -18.69
CA TYR A 83 1.45 -8.43 -18.27
C TYR A 83 2.43 -8.39 -19.45
N LYS A 84 2.28 -9.30 -20.42
CA LYS A 84 3.12 -9.33 -21.62
C LYS A 84 3.01 -8.02 -22.42
N GLU A 85 1.82 -7.45 -22.53
CA GLU A 85 1.62 -6.16 -23.21
C GLU A 85 2.20 -5.00 -22.40
N ILE A 86 2.01 -5.00 -21.08
CA ILE A 86 2.60 -4.00 -20.16
C ILE A 86 4.13 -3.96 -20.31
N CYS A 87 4.79 -5.13 -20.35
CA CYS A 87 6.24 -5.24 -20.50
C CYS A 87 6.77 -4.64 -21.81
N THR A 88 5.92 -4.43 -22.81
CA THR A 88 6.33 -3.74 -24.05
C THR A 88 6.56 -2.24 -23.86
N GLY A 89 6.03 -1.65 -22.76
CA GLY A 89 6.03 -0.21 -22.51
C GLY A 89 5.13 0.60 -23.45
N LYS A 90 4.33 -0.05 -24.31
CA LYS A 90 3.52 0.61 -25.36
C LYS A 90 2.05 0.80 -24.98
N THR A 91 1.57 0.19 -23.91
CA THR A 91 0.17 0.26 -23.47
C THR A 91 -0.20 1.60 -22.81
N GLY A 92 0.81 2.37 -22.36
CA GLY A 92 0.61 3.57 -21.56
C GLY A 92 0.26 3.29 -20.09
N HIS A 93 -0.07 2.05 -19.73
CA HIS A 93 -0.35 1.69 -18.34
C HIS A 93 0.90 1.75 -17.45
N ALA A 94 0.71 2.15 -16.19
CA ALA A 94 1.68 1.94 -15.13
C ALA A 94 1.35 0.64 -14.36
N GLU A 95 2.39 -0.01 -13.83
CA GLU A 95 2.23 -0.94 -12.73
C GLU A 95 1.85 -0.15 -11.48
N VAL A 96 0.72 -0.47 -10.90
CA VAL A 96 0.16 0.22 -9.73
C VAL A 96 -0.35 -0.78 -8.71
N ILE A 97 -0.51 -0.31 -7.47
CA ILE A 97 -1.22 -1.05 -6.43
C ILE A 97 -2.47 -0.27 -6.02
N LYS A 98 -3.56 -0.99 -5.86
CA LYS A 98 -4.78 -0.52 -5.20
C LYS A 98 -4.72 -0.93 -3.74
N ILE A 99 -4.63 0.04 -2.84
CA ILE A 99 -4.54 -0.15 -1.40
C ILE A 99 -5.91 0.14 -0.80
N ILE A 100 -6.49 -0.83 -0.13
CA ILE A 100 -7.71 -0.68 0.66
C ILE A 100 -7.28 -0.54 2.12
N PHE A 101 -7.71 0.52 2.79
CA PHE A 101 -7.26 0.82 4.14
C PHE A 101 -8.39 1.33 5.05
N ASP A 102 -8.25 1.08 6.35
CA ASP A 102 -9.12 1.60 7.39
C ASP A 102 -8.72 3.05 7.74
N PRO A 103 -9.56 4.06 7.46
CA PRO A 103 -9.26 5.46 7.72
C PRO A 103 -9.21 5.81 9.22
N GLU A 104 -9.70 4.95 10.12
CA GLU A 104 -9.59 5.14 11.56
C GLU A 104 -8.21 4.73 12.11
N ILE A 105 -7.51 3.84 11.39
CA ILE A 105 -6.19 3.33 11.79
C ILE A 105 -5.05 4.04 11.04
N THR A 106 -5.22 4.27 9.74
CA THR A 106 -4.24 4.96 8.89
C THR A 106 -4.92 6.04 8.05
N SER A 107 -4.17 6.73 7.21
CA SER A 107 -4.73 7.78 6.34
C SER A 107 -4.02 7.82 4.99
N PHE A 108 -4.69 8.39 3.98
CA PHE A 108 -4.07 8.61 2.67
C PHE A 108 -2.75 9.40 2.77
N ALA A 109 -2.67 10.39 3.66
CA ALA A 109 -1.43 11.13 3.90
C ALA A 109 -0.32 10.21 4.45
N LYS A 110 -0.65 9.28 5.36
CA LYS A 110 0.30 8.32 5.91
C LYS A 110 0.78 7.32 4.86
N ILE A 111 -0.12 6.87 3.99
CA ILE A 111 0.22 6.03 2.83
C ILE A 111 1.23 6.77 1.93
N LEU A 112 1.02 8.06 1.63
CA LEU A 112 1.96 8.83 0.83
C LEU A 112 3.30 9.08 1.53
N GLU A 113 3.35 9.19 2.86
CA GLU A 113 4.61 9.24 3.60
C GLU A 113 5.43 7.97 3.40
N VAL A 114 4.79 6.79 3.53
CA VAL A 114 5.44 5.49 3.26
C VAL A 114 5.87 5.40 1.79
N PHE A 115 5.02 5.83 0.86
CA PHE A 115 5.30 5.83 -0.57
C PHE A 115 6.57 6.62 -0.90
N GLY A 116 6.74 7.82 -0.32
CA GLY A 116 7.94 8.65 -0.51
C GLY A 116 9.22 8.06 0.11
N LEU A 117 9.11 7.07 1.00
CA LEU A 117 10.26 6.34 1.57
C LEU A 117 10.56 5.05 0.80
N ALA A 118 9.53 4.46 0.16
CA ALA A 118 9.61 3.16 -0.49
C ALA A 118 10.19 3.21 -1.91
N HIS A 119 10.21 4.40 -2.56
CA HIS A 119 10.73 4.54 -3.91
C HIS A 119 11.50 5.87 -4.08
N ASP A 120 12.20 6.01 -5.19
CA ASP A 120 12.82 7.28 -5.60
C ASP A 120 11.84 8.03 -6.51
N PRO A 121 11.29 9.17 -6.07
CA PRO A 121 10.32 9.94 -6.85
C PRO A 121 10.94 10.86 -7.89
N THR A 122 12.28 10.86 -8.05
CA THR A 122 13.01 11.79 -8.95
C THR A 122 13.37 11.14 -10.28
N THR A 123 13.24 9.82 -10.43
CA THR A 123 13.62 9.10 -11.64
C THR A 123 12.44 8.95 -12.60
N LEU A 124 12.50 9.63 -13.75
CA LEU A 124 11.43 9.57 -14.75
C LEU A 124 11.38 8.19 -15.42
N ASN A 125 10.19 7.56 -15.44
CA ASN A 125 9.95 6.27 -16.08
C ASN A 125 10.95 5.18 -15.66
N ARG A 126 11.35 5.20 -14.40
CA ARG A 126 12.37 4.30 -13.88
C ARG A 126 12.28 4.15 -12.37
N GLN A 127 12.59 2.96 -11.86
CA GLN A 127 12.81 2.74 -10.44
C GLN A 127 13.95 1.73 -10.25
N GLY A 128 15.12 2.22 -9.82
CA GLY A 128 16.31 1.40 -9.70
C GLY A 128 16.74 0.79 -11.05
N ALA A 129 16.74 -0.54 -11.17
CA ALA A 129 17.06 -1.26 -12.38
C ALA A 129 15.87 -1.38 -13.35
N ASP A 130 14.65 -1.20 -12.87
CA ASP A 130 13.43 -1.31 -13.69
C ASP A 130 13.25 -0.04 -14.53
N VAL A 131 13.31 -0.16 -15.85
CA VAL A 131 13.25 0.95 -16.82
C VAL A 131 12.05 0.77 -17.75
N GLY A 132 11.22 1.80 -17.87
CA GLY A 132 10.05 1.84 -18.73
C GLY A 132 8.93 2.69 -18.14
N THR A 133 8.02 3.15 -18.98
CA THR A 133 6.86 3.98 -18.59
C THR A 133 5.95 3.29 -17.58
N GLN A 134 5.92 1.94 -17.60
CA GLN A 134 5.17 1.12 -16.65
C GLN A 134 5.68 1.26 -15.22
N TYR A 135 6.92 1.68 -15.00
CA TYR A 135 7.54 1.84 -13.68
C TYR A 135 7.55 3.29 -13.17
N ARG A 136 6.79 4.18 -13.82
CA ARG A 136 6.74 5.59 -13.43
C ARG A 136 6.16 5.82 -12.04
N SER A 137 6.63 6.86 -11.38
CA SER A 137 6.05 7.32 -10.11
C SER A 137 4.73 8.05 -10.39
N THR A 138 3.62 7.58 -9.81
CA THR A 138 2.30 8.15 -10.02
C THR A 138 1.39 8.00 -8.81
N ILE A 139 0.56 9.01 -8.56
CA ILE A 139 -0.56 9.01 -7.60
C ILE A 139 -1.83 9.29 -8.40
N MET A 140 -2.75 8.34 -8.39
CA MET A 140 -4.01 8.42 -9.11
C MET A 140 -5.14 8.68 -8.09
N TYR A 141 -5.55 9.94 -7.95
CA TYR A 141 -6.47 10.36 -6.91
C TYR A 141 -7.93 10.03 -7.24
N LEU A 142 -8.68 9.57 -6.24
CA LEU A 142 -10.09 9.22 -6.33
C LEU A 142 -11.01 10.37 -5.85
N SER A 143 -10.45 11.43 -5.26
CA SER A 143 -11.22 12.58 -4.76
C SER A 143 -10.38 13.86 -4.74
N GLU A 144 -11.05 15.01 -4.73
CA GLU A 144 -10.38 16.31 -4.56
C GLU A 144 -9.63 16.43 -3.21
N LYS A 145 -10.08 15.72 -2.16
CA LYS A 145 -9.37 15.62 -0.89
C LYS A 145 -8.02 14.93 -1.08
N GLN A 146 -8.00 13.78 -1.76
CA GLN A 146 -6.77 13.05 -2.07
C GLN A 146 -5.83 13.88 -2.97
N LYS A 147 -6.36 14.55 -3.99
CA LYS A 147 -5.58 15.44 -4.86
C LYS A 147 -4.85 16.53 -4.08
N LYS A 148 -5.55 17.22 -3.18
CA LYS A 148 -4.96 18.28 -2.32
C LYS A 148 -3.84 17.70 -1.43
N ILE A 149 -4.05 16.53 -0.84
CA ILE A 149 -3.05 15.85 -0.01
C ILE A 149 -1.83 15.46 -0.84
N ALA A 150 -2.05 14.90 -2.05
CA ALA A 150 -0.97 14.49 -2.95
C ALA A 150 -0.11 15.69 -3.40
N ILE A 151 -0.73 16.80 -3.76
CA ILE A 151 -0.03 18.04 -4.13
C ILE A 151 0.81 18.58 -2.96
N ALA A 152 0.24 18.64 -1.76
CA ALA A 152 0.95 19.07 -0.58
C ALA A 152 2.12 18.13 -0.23
N TRP A 153 1.91 16.81 -0.35
CA TRP A 153 2.95 15.80 -0.17
C TRP A 153 4.10 15.99 -1.18
N LYS A 154 3.78 16.14 -2.48
CA LYS A 154 4.80 16.34 -3.52
C LYS A 154 5.63 17.59 -3.27
N LYS A 155 5.00 18.70 -2.90
CA LYS A 155 5.69 19.95 -2.52
C LYS A 155 6.66 19.73 -1.36
N LYS A 156 6.17 19.14 -0.25
CA LYS A 156 7.00 18.83 0.94
C LYS A 156 8.14 17.87 0.62
N LEU A 157 7.92 16.94 -0.31
CA LEU A 157 8.94 15.98 -0.71
C LEU A 157 10.02 16.65 -1.58
N SER A 158 9.64 17.58 -2.46
CA SER A 158 10.56 18.32 -3.32
C SER A 158 11.61 19.11 -2.52
N ASP A 159 11.29 19.54 -1.31
CA ASP A 159 12.25 20.23 -0.43
C ASP A 159 13.36 19.30 0.11
N LYS A 160 13.24 17.97 -0.09
CA LYS A 160 14.18 16.96 0.41
C LYS A 160 15.11 16.40 -0.65
N PHE A 161 14.86 16.67 -1.91
CA PHE A 161 15.62 16.16 -3.04
C PHE A 161 16.28 17.34 -3.81
N VAL A 162 17.46 17.07 -4.36
CA VAL A 162 18.14 18.01 -5.27
C VAL A 162 17.50 17.94 -6.65
N ASP A 163 17.19 16.71 -7.10
CA ASP A 163 16.53 16.48 -8.38
C ASP A 163 15.02 16.70 -8.28
N PRO A 164 14.37 17.14 -9.36
CA PRO A 164 12.93 17.38 -9.38
C PRO A 164 12.12 16.12 -9.06
N VAL A 165 11.10 16.22 -8.20
CA VAL A 165 10.14 15.15 -7.98
C VAL A 165 9.22 15.03 -9.20
N VAL A 166 9.34 13.94 -9.93
CA VAL A 166 8.61 13.66 -11.18
C VAL A 166 7.31 12.90 -11.00
N THR A 167 6.92 12.57 -9.77
CA THR A 167 5.67 11.87 -9.48
C THR A 167 4.48 12.55 -10.13
N GLU A 168 3.75 11.82 -10.97
CA GLU A 168 2.49 12.29 -11.57
C GLU A 168 1.37 12.32 -10.52
N ILE A 169 0.47 13.31 -10.62
CA ILE A 169 -0.75 13.38 -9.80
C ILE A 169 -1.91 13.57 -10.76
N VAL A 170 -2.64 12.50 -11.03
CA VAL A 170 -3.69 12.44 -12.05
C VAL A 170 -4.99 11.88 -11.48
N PRO A 171 -6.17 12.17 -12.08
CA PRO A 171 -7.41 11.49 -11.71
C PRO A 171 -7.28 9.99 -11.87
N ALA A 172 -7.89 9.22 -10.97
CA ALA A 172 -7.87 7.76 -11.05
C ALA A 172 -8.60 7.27 -12.31
N PRO A 173 -7.90 6.56 -13.22
CA PRO A 173 -8.52 5.92 -14.39
C PRO A 173 -9.10 4.55 -13.98
N ILE A 174 -9.54 3.78 -14.98
CA ILE A 174 -9.94 2.38 -14.76
C ILE A 174 -8.70 1.61 -14.27
N PHE A 175 -8.89 0.86 -13.19
CA PHE A 175 -7.91 -0.07 -12.65
C PHE A 175 -8.21 -1.49 -13.17
N TYR A 176 -7.19 -2.15 -13.68
CA TYR A 176 -7.24 -3.54 -14.13
C TYR A 176 -6.37 -4.37 -13.19
N PRO A 177 -6.95 -5.31 -12.39
CA PRO A 177 -6.16 -6.22 -11.58
C PRO A 177 -5.16 -6.99 -12.43
N ALA A 178 -3.94 -7.15 -11.95
CA ALA A 178 -2.97 -8.04 -12.57
C ALA A 178 -3.36 -9.50 -12.34
N GLU A 179 -2.78 -10.38 -13.14
CA GLU A 179 -3.03 -11.82 -13.10
C GLU A 179 -2.72 -12.40 -11.70
N ASP A 180 -3.41 -13.46 -11.30
CA ASP A 180 -3.34 -14.06 -9.97
C ASP A 180 -1.92 -14.44 -9.52
N TYR A 181 -1.04 -14.79 -10.47
CA TYR A 181 0.36 -15.12 -10.16
C TYR A 181 1.21 -13.90 -9.76
N HIS A 182 0.70 -12.68 -9.93
CA HIS A 182 1.33 -11.45 -9.48
C HIS A 182 0.89 -11.03 -8.08
N GLN A 183 -0.27 -11.49 -7.62
CA GLN A 183 -0.81 -11.14 -6.30
C GLN A 183 -0.05 -11.85 -5.18
N ASP A 184 0.25 -11.15 -4.07
CA ASP A 184 1.06 -11.65 -2.94
C ASP A 184 2.42 -12.21 -3.37
N TYR A 185 3.03 -11.63 -4.40
CA TYR A 185 4.20 -12.26 -5.05
C TYR A 185 5.34 -12.51 -4.08
N TYR A 186 5.67 -11.55 -3.23
CA TYR A 186 6.74 -11.70 -2.23
C TYR A 186 6.43 -12.80 -1.20
N LYS A 187 5.18 -12.88 -0.74
CA LYS A 187 4.76 -13.92 0.22
C LYS A 187 4.84 -15.33 -0.38
N LYS A 188 4.44 -15.46 -1.65
CA LYS A 188 4.44 -16.74 -2.38
C LYS A 188 5.84 -17.17 -2.82
N ASN A 189 6.76 -16.22 -3.08
CA ASN A 189 8.05 -16.45 -3.71
C ASN A 189 9.24 -15.81 -2.96
N PRO A 190 9.37 -15.95 -1.62
CA PRO A 190 10.33 -15.17 -0.81
C PRO A 190 11.80 -15.44 -1.15
N ASN A 191 12.10 -16.60 -1.74
CA ASN A 191 13.46 -17.03 -2.11
C ASN A 191 13.81 -16.81 -3.59
N GLN A 192 12.87 -16.28 -4.39
CA GLN A 192 13.16 -15.93 -5.78
C GLN A 192 14.16 -14.77 -5.83
N GLY A 193 15.01 -14.74 -6.88
CA GLY A 193 16.14 -13.79 -6.97
C GLY A 193 15.73 -12.33 -6.76
N TYR A 194 14.68 -11.86 -7.49
CA TYR A 194 14.19 -10.49 -7.35
C TYR A 194 13.71 -10.19 -5.91
N CYS A 195 13.01 -11.14 -5.29
CA CYS A 195 12.55 -11.01 -3.90
C CYS A 195 13.72 -10.91 -2.92
N SER A 196 14.76 -11.73 -3.12
CA SER A 196 15.94 -11.79 -2.23
C SER A 196 16.84 -10.57 -2.39
N PHE A 197 17.04 -10.07 -3.62
CA PHE A 197 18.03 -9.02 -3.91
C PHE A 197 17.42 -7.61 -4.00
N VAL A 198 16.12 -7.47 -4.24
CA VAL A 198 15.46 -6.17 -4.39
C VAL A 198 14.44 -5.92 -3.28
N ILE A 199 13.46 -6.82 -3.09
CA ILE A 199 12.35 -6.58 -2.17
C ILE A 199 12.81 -6.66 -0.71
N ARG A 200 13.48 -7.74 -0.32
CA ARG A 200 13.93 -7.95 1.07
C ARG A 200 14.85 -6.83 1.59
N PRO A 201 15.88 -6.36 0.86
CA PRO A 201 16.66 -5.21 1.30
C PRO A 201 15.84 -3.92 1.46
N LYS A 202 14.82 -3.70 0.61
CA LYS A 202 13.91 -2.57 0.72
C LYS A 202 13.08 -2.66 2.00
N LEU A 203 12.50 -3.81 2.31
CA LEU A 203 11.73 -4.03 3.54
C LEU A 203 12.60 -3.81 4.79
N LYS A 204 13.83 -4.34 4.81
CA LYS A 204 14.81 -4.11 5.89
C LYS A 204 15.13 -2.63 6.06
N LYS A 205 15.39 -1.91 4.97
CA LYS A 205 15.66 -0.47 5.00
C LYS A 205 14.50 0.32 5.63
N LEU A 206 13.27 -0.12 5.41
CA LEU A 206 12.06 0.49 5.94
C LEU A 206 11.70 0.00 7.36
N GLY A 207 12.40 -0.99 7.91
CA GLY A 207 12.09 -1.60 9.21
C GLY A 207 10.80 -2.44 9.20
N LEU A 208 10.48 -3.03 8.05
CA LEU A 208 9.27 -3.83 7.81
C LEU A 208 9.56 -5.34 7.74
N GLU A 209 10.77 -5.78 8.01
CA GLU A 209 11.18 -7.19 8.05
C GLU A 209 11.89 -7.53 9.38
#